data_ce2a260e4edd52b57987c8bcd65e4cab
#
_entry.id   ce2a260e4edd52b57987c8bcd65e4cab
#
_cell.length_a   1.000
_cell.length_b   1.000
_cell.length_c   1.000
_cell.angle_alpha   90.00
_cell.angle_beta   90.00
_cell.angle_gamma   90.00
#
_symmetry.space_group_name_H-M   'P 1'
#
loop_
_entity.id
_entity.type
_entity.pdbx_description
1 polymer ?
#
loop_
_entity_poly.entity_id
_entity_poly.type
_entity_poly.pdbx_seq_one_letter_code
_entity_poly.pdbx_strand_id
1 'polypeptide(L)'
;MTGIFEKNDENKILWKSHNVLNHDDNLDDEIRSRYKTAGDSIAFARPQLIYDEYNGRIPLKRINNILKSIDSYTLHKEFHKPHYNISYARYKRYQFQLDLCFLMEYNDKNDGVKYLLTVIDCFTRYAFVRPLVNKESINVLNAFKSILEDASEKPYMLVCDKGSEFINKNFIKYCKDAKIKLINPKSNNHAAYIERFNRTIQSKIHKFITERQDERYIDHLQDLVKSYNNTRHRMINMTPFEAESNPEAEMYINKLISKREMMQRVIKPSLKIGEHVRISKEKTKFSRGYNKQAQIEIFKIKKISNNKKITLYYLEDLNGEEVQGGFYRSEITPVNIEIFKIEKILRRKKSNGKNMVLVKWLGYGDKFNQWVEESDVEDLSS
;
A
#
# COMPACT_ATOMS: atom_id res chain seq x y z
N MET A 1 24.96 16.28 -17.41
CA MET A 1 24.17 17.13 -16.49
C MET A 1 25.17 18.03 -15.77
N THR A 2 25.09 19.34 -16.00
CA THR A 2 25.87 20.35 -15.29
C THR A 2 25.01 20.85 -14.14
N GLY A 3 25.52 20.79 -12.91
CA GLY A 3 24.83 21.25 -11.71
C GLY A 3 25.81 21.74 -10.65
N ILE A 4 25.39 22.60 -9.75
CA ILE A 4 26.18 23.19 -8.65
C ILE A 4 25.83 22.52 -7.33
N PHE A 5 26.82 22.32 -6.45
CA PHE A 5 26.67 21.67 -5.14
C PHE A 5 26.81 22.70 -4.01
N GLU A 6 25.89 22.65 -3.05
CA GLU A 6 25.89 23.55 -1.89
C GLU A 6 25.86 22.75 -0.57
N LYS A 7 26.49 23.26 0.50
CA LYS A 7 26.54 22.64 1.84
C LYS A 7 25.69 23.46 2.81
N ASN A 8 24.95 22.82 3.71
CA ASN A 8 24.17 23.49 4.73
C ASN A 8 24.86 23.47 6.11
N ASP A 9 24.32 24.20 7.09
CA ASP A 9 24.83 24.37 8.47
C ASP A 9 25.10 23.06 9.26
N GLU A 10 24.70 21.91 8.73
CA GLU A 10 24.96 20.58 9.31
C GLU A 10 26.09 19.83 8.58
N ASN A 11 26.97 20.50 7.82
CA ASN A 11 28.02 19.86 7.01
C ASN A 11 27.50 18.92 5.91
N LYS A 12 26.30 19.13 5.39
CA LYS A 12 25.73 18.35 4.29
C LYS A 12 25.92 19.05 2.98
N ILE A 13 26.47 18.35 2.01
CA ILE A 13 26.79 18.84 0.67
C ILE A 13 25.57 18.63 -0.26
N LEU A 14 25.24 19.63 -1.10
CA LEU A 14 24.05 19.63 -1.96
C LEU A 14 24.44 19.83 -3.43
N TRP A 15 23.68 19.24 -4.36
CA TRP A 15 23.85 19.41 -5.82
C TRP A 15 22.65 20.14 -6.44
N LYS A 16 22.89 21.17 -7.24
CA LYS A 16 21.86 21.92 -7.98
C LYS A 16 21.90 21.60 -9.47
N SER A 17 20.79 21.22 -10.06
CA SER A 17 20.67 21.11 -11.52
C SER A 17 20.45 22.49 -12.13
N HIS A 18 21.27 22.85 -13.14
CA HIS A 18 21.05 24.09 -13.89
C HIS A 18 19.77 23.99 -14.71
N ASN A 19 18.68 24.59 -14.22
CA ASN A 19 17.54 24.99 -15.04
C ASN A 19 17.43 26.50 -14.95
N VAL A 20 17.42 27.16 -16.10
CA VAL A 20 17.30 28.61 -16.27
C VAL A 20 16.08 29.14 -15.53
N LEU A 21 16.32 30.02 -14.58
CA LEU A 21 15.31 30.64 -13.74
C LEU A 21 14.88 31.99 -14.33
N ASN A 22 13.57 32.20 -14.46
CA ASN A 22 12.99 33.50 -14.85
C ASN A 22 12.41 34.22 -13.63
N HIS A 23 12.66 35.46 -13.54
CA HIS A 23 12.24 36.68 -12.80
C HIS A 23 11.22 36.64 -11.62
N ASP A 24 10.69 35.50 -11.17
CA ASP A 24 9.84 35.38 -9.96
C ASP A 24 10.56 34.70 -8.79
N ASP A 25 11.87 34.49 -8.91
CA ASP A 25 12.66 33.61 -8.04
C ASP A 25 12.79 34.13 -6.61
N ASN A 26 12.88 35.44 -6.43
CA ASN A 26 13.09 36.06 -5.13
C ASN A 26 11.93 35.75 -4.13
N LEU A 27 10.68 35.73 -4.64
CA LEU A 27 9.50 35.42 -3.80
C LEU A 27 9.42 33.94 -3.45
N ASP A 28 9.79 33.04 -4.37
CA ASP A 28 9.80 31.62 -4.14
C ASP A 28 10.87 31.24 -3.10
N ASP A 29 12.04 31.89 -3.17
CA ASP A 29 13.13 31.73 -2.20
C ASP A 29 12.80 32.36 -0.84
N GLU A 30 12.11 33.49 -0.81
CA GLU A 30 11.57 34.07 0.43
C GLU A 30 10.63 33.06 1.12
N ILE A 31 9.66 32.48 0.39
CA ILE A 31 8.74 31.48 0.94
C ILE A 31 9.48 30.25 1.44
N ARG A 32 10.49 29.75 0.70
CA ARG A 32 11.32 28.61 1.12
C ARG A 32 12.07 28.90 2.41
N SER A 33 12.68 30.08 2.51
CA SER A 33 13.43 30.53 3.67
C SER A 33 12.52 30.67 4.89
N ARG A 34 11.44 31.41 4.79
CA ARG A 34 10.46 31.60 5.85
C ARG A 34 9.84 30.27 6.30
N TYR A 35 9.52 29.37 5.36
CA TYR A 35 8.99 28.03 5.67
C TYR A 35 9.93 27.20 6.54
N LYS A 36 11.26 27.34 6.34
CA LYS A 36 12.28 26.58 7.09
C LYS A 36 12.70 27.24 8.40
N THR A 37 12.38 28.52 8.58
CA THR A 37 12.83 29.30 9.74
C THR A 37 11.92 29.05 10.94
N ALA A 38 12.43 28.40 11.96
CA ALA A 38 11.71 28.18 13.21
C ALA A 38 11.33 29.54 13.85
N GLY A 39 10.05 29.73 14.16
CA GLY A 39 9.53 30.99 14.70
C GLY A 39 8.90 31.93 13.67
N ASP A 40 9.02 31.68 12.37
CA ASP A 40 8.24 32.38 11.37
C ASP A 40 6.77 31.92 11.37
N SER A 41 5.85 32.83 11.03
CA SER A 41 4.39 32.55 11.01
C SER A 41 4.00 31.42 10.04
N ILE A 42 4.81 31.20 8.98
CA ILE A 42 4.58 30.12 8.01
C ILE A 42 5.52 28.92 8.20
N ALA A 43 6.29 28.86 9.31
CA ALA A 43 7.21 27.77 9.58
C ALA A 43 6.50 26.40 9.53
N PHE A 44 6.91 25.53 8.61
CA PHE A 44 6.34 24.19 8.39
C PHE A 44 4.82 24.16 8.22
N ALA A 45 4.22 25.26 7.78
CA ALA A 45 2.78 25.43 7.63
C ALA A 45 2.20 24.66 6.43
N ARG A 46 0.91 24.32 6.50
CA ARG A 46 0.18 23.78 5.35
C ARG A 46 -0.03 24.87 4.27
N PRO A 47 -0.15 24.51 2.97
CA PRO A 47 -0.27 25.46 1.88
C PRO A 47 -1.34 26.54 2.05
N GLN A 48 -2.48 26.19 2.67
CA GLN A 48 -3.59 27.15 2.90
C GLN A 48 -3.17 28.27 3.86
N LEU A 49 -2.43 27.96 4.93
CA LEU A 49 -1.96 29.00 5.87
C LEU A 49 -0.99 29.97 5.18
N ILE A 50 -0.13 29.48 4.30
CA ILE A 50 0.77 30.33 3.51
C ILE A 50 -0.05 31.20 2.56
N TYR A 51 -1.07 30.65 1.91
CA TYR A 51 -1.97 31.42 1.05
C TYR A 51 -2.68 32.55 1.82
N ASP A 52 -3.17 32.26 3.02
CA ASP A 52 -3.85 33.21 3.89
C ASP A 52 -2.89 34.31 4.38
N GLU A 53 -1.65 33.96 4.75
CA GLU A 53 -0.59 34.89 5.17
C GLU A 53 -0.24 35.90 4.07
N TYR A 54 -0.20 35.47 2.83
CA TYR A 54 0.02 36.35 1.68
C TYR A 54 -1.28 36.97 1.13
N ASN A 55 -2.40 36.92 1.90
CA ASN A 55 -3.70 37.50 1.54
C ASN A 55 -4.19 37.08 0.14
N GLY A 56 -3.93 35.83 -0.24
CA GLY A 56 -4.36 35.29 -1.52
C GLY A 56 -3.59 35.79 -2.74
N ARG A 57 -2.55 36.62 -2.58
CA ARG A 57 -1.75 37.17 -3.67
C ARG A 57 -0.99 36.10 -4.45
N ILE A 58 -0.64 35.00 -3.80
CA ILE A 58 0.09 33.88 -4.39
C ILE A 58 -0.86 32.71 -4.60
N PRO A 59 -1.08 32.23 -5.84
CA PRO A 59 -1.97 31.12 -6.07
C PRO A 59 -1.54 29.84 -5.33
N LEU A 60 -2.48 29.12 -4.73
CA LEU A 60 -2.21 27.84 -4.03
C LEU A 60 -1.41 26.83 -4.88
N LYS A 61 -1.60 26.86 -6.20
CA LYS A 61 -0.85 26.00 -7.13
C LYS A 61 0.64 26.34 -7.10
N ARG A 62 1.01 27.63 -7.04
CA ARG A 62 2.43 28.09 -6.95
C ARG A 62 3.01 27.70 -5.60
N ILE A 63 2.30 27.97 -4.49
CA ILE A 63 2.73 27.57 -3.14
C ILE A 63 2.98 26.06 -3.06
N ASN A 64 2.06 25.25 -3.58
CA ASN A 64 2.25 23.81 -3.62
C ASN A 64 3.46 23.38 -4.46
N ASN A 65 3.80 24.12 -5.53
CA ASN A 65 4.98 23.81 -6.34
C ASN A 65 6.27 24.16 -5.61
N ILE A 66 6.30 25.30 -4.89
CA ILE A 66 7.43 25.69 -4.03
C ILE A 66 7.66 24.62 -2.95
N LEU A 67 6.60 24.21 -2.25
CA LEU A 67 6.71 23.25 -1.17
C LEU A 67 7.12 21.84 -1.63
N LYS A 68 6.88 21.47 -2.89
CA LYS A 68 7.36 20.21 -3.47
C LYS A 68 8.89 20.13 -3.59
N SER A 69 9.60 21.25 -3.60
CA SER A 69 11.07 21.27 -3.58
C SER A 69 11.64 21.15 -2.16
N ILE A 70 10.80 21.22 -1.13
CA ILE A 70 11.23 21.18 0.27
C ILE A 70 11.11 19.77 0.83
N ASP A 71 12.24 19.19 1.27
CA ASP A 71 12.30 17.84 1.83
C ASP A 71 11.43 17.68 3.07
N SER A 72 11.48 18.65 4.00
CA SER A 72 10.66 18.59 5.23
C SER A 72 9.17 18.54 4.93
N TYR A 73 8.69 19.17 3.87
CA TYR A 73 7.31 19.06 3.43
C TYR A 73 7.00 17.72 2.79
N THR A 74 7.81 17.26 1.82
CA THR A 74 7.52 16.08 1.03
C THR A 74 7.72 14.77 1.79
N LEU A 75 8.69 14.72 2.71
CA LEU A 75 8.96 13.55 3.55
C LEU A 75 7.92 13.34 4.67
N HIS A 76 7.28 14.42 5.12
CA HIS A 76 6.30 14.39 6.21
C HIS A 76 4.86 14.54 5.73
N LYS A 77 4.62 14.54 4.41
CA LYS A 77 3.26 14.59 3.86
C LYS A 77 2.47 13.37 4.30
N GLU A 78 1.27 13.59 4.88
CA GLU A 78 0.43 12.53 5.36
C GLU A 78 0.06 11.53 4.26
N PHE A 79 0.23 10.25 4.56
CA PHE A 79 -0.23 9.16 3.73
C PHE A 79 -1.74 8.98 3.91
N HIS A 80 -2.47 9.20 2.84
CA HIS A 80 -3.89 8.83 2.79
C HIS A 80 -4.01 7.44 2.18
N LYS A 81 -4.69 6.52 2.88
CA LYS A 81 -4.94 5.17 2.34
C LYS A 81 -5.59 5.30 0.96
N PRO A 82 -5.06 4.63 -0.06
CA PRO A 82 -5.64 4.66 -1.38
C PRO A 82 -7.06 4.11 -1.35
N HIS A 83 -7.95 4.72 -2.11
CA HIS A 83 -9.23 4.11 -2.43
C HIS A 83 -8.94 3.00 -3.45
N TYR A 84 -8.76 1.79 -2.96
CA TYR A 84 -8.60 0.63 -3.85
C TYR A 84 -9.90 0.40 -4.60
N ASN A 85 -9.79 0.17 -5.90
CA ASN A 85 -10.93 -0.29 -6.66
C ASN A 85 -11.29 -1.70 -6.23
N ILE A 86 -12.51 -1.85 -5.78
CA ILE A 86 -13.03 -3.13 -5.37
C ILE A 86 -13.22 -3.97 -6.64
N SER A 87 -12.47 -5.05 -6.76
CA SER A 87 -12.75 -6.09 -7.75
C SER A 87 -13.95 -6.89 -7.25
N TYR A 88 -15.02 -6.91 -8.02
CA TYR A 88 -16.20 -7.68 -7.68
C TYR A 88 -16.15 -9.04 -8.39
N ALA A 89 -16.37 -10.12 -7.65
CA ALA A 89 -16.76 -11.40 -8.24
C ALA A 89 -18.08 -11.21 -9.00
N ARG A 90 -18.25 -11.86 -10.17
CA ARG A 90 -19.39 -11.64 -11.06
C ARG A 90 -20.51 -12.67 -10.90
N TYR A 91 -20.18 -13.83 -10.35
CA TYR A 91 -21.11 -14.92 -10.10
C TYR A 91 -20.62 -15.77 -8.91
N LYS A 92 -21.51 -16.59 -8.41
CA LYS A 92 -21.24 -17.55 -7.35
C LYS A 92 -20.11 -18.50 -7.74
N ARG A 93 -19.16 -18.78 -6.85
CA ARG A 93 -17.95 -19.60 -7.10
C ARG A 93 -16.96 -18.97 -8.10
N TYR A 94 -17.12 -17.72 -8.48
CA TYR A 94 -16.09 -17.06 -9.30
C TYR A 94 -14.75 -16.96 -8.57
N GLN A 95 -14.78 -16.52 -7.33
CA GLN A 95 -13.57 -16.31 -6.55
C GLN A 95 -13.78 -16.67 -5.08
N PHE A 96 -12.95 -17.57 -4.59
CA PHE A 96 -12.78 -17.80 -3.17
C PHE A 96 -11.54 -17.06 -2.66
N GLN A 97 -11.62 -16.56 -1.42
CA GLN A 97 -10.45 -16.15 -0.65
C GLN A 97 -10.31 -17.09 0.53
N LEU A 98 -9.08 -17.49 0.83
CA LEU A 98 -8.77 -18.33 1.97
C LEU A 98 -7.62 -17.80 2.78
N ASP A 99 -7.61 -18.08 4.08
CA ASP A 99 -6.59 -17.64 5.02
C ASP A 99 -6.59 -18.55 6.26
N LEU A 100 -5.53 -18.46 7.08
CA LEU A 100 -5.47 -19.07 8.41
C LEU A 100 -5.72 -18.04 9.50
N CYS A 101 -6.74 -18.30 10.30
CA CYS A 101 -7.04 -17.53 11.49
C CYS A 101 -6.36 -18.18 12.71
N PHE A 102 -5.61 -17.40 13.49
CA PHE A 102 -4.81 -17.88 14.61
C PHE A 102 -5.60 -17.76 15.92
N LEU A 103 -5.71 -18.86 16.68
CA LEU A 103 -6.40 -18.95 17.98
C LEU A 103 -5.59 -19.82 18.97
N MET A 104 -4.26 -19.67 18.95
CA MET A 104 -3.34 -20.49 19.75
C MET A 104 -3.56 -20.38 21.25
N GLU A 105 -4.07 -19.25 21.71
CA GLU A 105 -4.30 -18.96 23.13
C GLU A 105 -5.34 -19.87 23.80
N TYR A 106 -6.23 -20.47 23.00
CA TYR A 106 -7.33 -21.32 23.50
C TYR A 106 -7.14 -22.81 23.18
N ASN A 107 -5.98 -23.23 22.67
CA ASN A 107 -5.77 -24.59 22.15
C ASN A 107 -6.04 -25.69 23.19
N ASP A 108 -5.65 -25.48 24.45
CA ASP A 108 -5.73 -26.48 25.52
C ASP A 108 -7.19 -26.87 25.85
N LYS A 109 -8.14 -25.95 25.68
CA LYS A 109 -9.57 -26.17 25.91
C LYS A 109 -10.33 -26.54 24.63
N ASN A 110 -9.67 -26.55 23.46
CA ASN A 110 -10.29 -26.74 22.16
C ASN A 110 -9.61 -27.87 21.36
N ASP A 111 -9.39 -29.03 22.01
CA ASP A 111 -8.88 -30.27 21.41
C ASP A 111 -7.55 -30.08 20.65
N GLY A 112 -6.70 -29.15 21.11
CA GLY A 112 -5.42 -28.81 20.49
C GLY A 112 -5.53 -27.93 19.24
N VAL A 113 -6.72 -27.44 18.92
CA VAL A 113 -6.93 -26.55 17.74
C VAL A 113 -6.21 -25.22 17.93
N LYS A 114 -5.30 -24.90 17.01
CA LYS A 114 -4.49 -23.69 17.02
C LYS A 114 -4.86 -22.72 15.89
N TYR A 115 -5.45 -23.24 14.82
CA TYR A 115 -5.77 -22.48 13.61
C TYR A 115 -7.18 -22.82 13.11
N LEU A 116 -7.78 -21.87 12.43
CA LEU A 116 -8.98 -22.11 11.64
C LEU A 116 -8.64 -21.85 10.18
N LEU A 117 -8.82 -22.83 9.30
CA LEU A 117 -8.87 -22.57 7.87
C LEU A 117 -10.18 -21.89 7.56
N THR A 118 -10.12 -20.67 7.08
CA THR A 118 -11.28 -19.87 6.71
C THR A 118 -11.33 -19.70 5.20
N VAL A 119 -12.51 -19.84 4.62
CA VAL A 119 -12.76 -19.64 3.18
C VAL A 119 -14.01 -18.80 3.02
N ILE A 120 -14.01 -17.83 2.11
CA ILE A 120 -15.17 -17.01 1.78
C ILE A 120 -15.39 -16.94 0.27
N ASP A 121 -16.63 -17.14 -0.16
CA ASP A 121 -17.04 -16.81 -1.52
C ASP A 121 -17.14 -15.27 -1.66
N CYS A 122 -16.36 -14.70 -2.57
CA CYS A 122 -16.31 -13.26 -2.77
C CYS A 122 -17.60 -12.69 -3.39
N PHE A 123 -18.47 -13.49 -3.97
CA PHE A 123 -19.76 -13.06 -4.51
C PHE A 123 -20.86 -13.12 -3.46
N THR A 124 -21.15 -14.31 -2.92
CA THR A 124 -22.23 -14.52 -1.95
C THR A 124 -21.87 -14.09 -0.52
N ARG A 125 -20.58 -13.92 -0.22
CA ARG A 125 -20.04 -13.72 1.14
C ARG A 125 -20.23 -14.94 2.04
N TYR A 126 -20.67 -16.09 1.50
CA TYR A 126 -20.82 -17.31 2.26
C TYR A 126 -19.45 -17.80 2.74
N ALA A 127 -19.36 -18.12 4.01
CA ALA A 127 -18.11 -18.48 4.67
C ALA A 127 -18.13 -19.93 5.15
N PHE A 128 -16.98 -20.57 5.01
CA PHE A 128 -16.69 -21.93 5.50
C PHE A 128 -15.51 -21.86 6.45
N VAL A 129 -15.53 -22.70 7.50
CA VAL A 129 -14.44 -22.78 8.48
C VAL A 129 -14.16 -24.23 8.83
N ARG A 130 -12.87 -24.56 8.94
CA ARG A 130 -12.40 -25.86 9.45
C ARG A 130 -11.34 -25.66 10.53
N PRO A 131 -11.47 -26.35 11.68
CA PRO A 131 -10.46 -26.33 12.72
C PRO A 131 -9.22 -27.11 12.30
N LEU A 132 -8.04 -26.65 12.72
CA LEU A 132 -6.75 -27.27 12.46
C LEU A 132 -5.88 -27.27 13.72
N VAL A 133 -5.33 -28.42 14.07
CA VAL A 133 -4.37 -28.55 15.18
C VAL A 133 -3.00 -27.99 14.78
N ASN A 134 -2.62 -28.15 13.53
CA ASN A 134 -1.38 -27.62 12.97
C ASN A 134 -1.61 -27.07 11.55
N LYS A 135 -0.63 -26.33 11.03
CA LYS A 135 -0.67 -25.75 9.68
C LYS A 135 0.14 -26.53 8.65
N GLU A 136 0.34 -27.82 8.87
CA GLU A 136 0.98 -28.68 7.88
C GLU A 136 0.19 -28.69 6.59
N SER A 137 0.92 -28.66 5.48
CA SER A 137 0.32 -28.51 4.15
C SER A 137 -0.72 -29.59 3.81
N ILE A 138 -0.52 -30.81 4.32
CA ILE A 138 -1.46 -31.91 4.08
C ILE A 138 -2.78 -31.70 4.82
N ASN A 139 -2.72 -31.23 6.08
CA ASN A 139 -3.90 -30.96 6.89
C ASN A 139 -4.70 -29.77 6.35
N VAL A 140 -4.00 -28.70 5.92
CA VAL A 140 -4.63 -27.56 5.25
C VAL A 140 -5.30 -27.99 3.95
N LEU A 141 -4.64 -28.83 3.13
CA LEU A 141 -5.20 -29.35 1.89
C LEU A 141 -6.44 -30.22 2.13
N ASN A 142 -6.41 -31.10 3.13
CA ASN A 142 -7.55 -31.97 3.46
C ASN A 142 -8.73 -31.14 3.97
N ALA A 143 -8.48 -30.15 4.82
CA ALA A 143 -9.50 -29.21 5.28
C ALA A 143 -10.10 -28.41 4.11
N PHE A 144 -9.28 -27.98 3.16
CA PHE A 144 -9.76 -27.27 1.97
C PHE A 144 -10.62 -28.17 1.08
N LYS A 145 -10.24 -29.45 0.87
CA LYS A 145 -11.05 -30.44 0.14
C LYS A 145 -12.41 -30.62 0.79
N SER A 146 -12.45 -30.81 2.10
CA SER A 146 -13.72 -30.94 2.86
C SER A 146 -14.60 -29.67 2.72
N ILE A 147 -14.02 -28.48 2.63
CA ILE A 147 -14.78 -27.26 2.34
C ILE A 147 -15.36 -27.28 0.91
N LEU A 148 -14.61 -27.79 -0.08
CA LEU A 148 -15.11 -27.90 -1.45
C LEU A 148 -16.24 -28.92 -1.60
N GLU A 149 -16.25 -29.97 -0.79
CA GLU A 149 -17.37 -30.91 -0.71
C GLU A 149 -18.64 -30.22 -0.21
N ASP A 150 -18.56 -29.45 0.88
CA ASP A 150 -19.70 -28.67 1.38
C ASP A 150 -20.15 -27.58 0.41
N ALA A 151 -19.20 -26.98 -0.33
CA ALA A 151 -19.50 -25.96 -1.31
C ALA A 151 -20.24 -26.49 -2.54
N SER A 152 -20.29 -27.81 -2.75
CA SER A 152 -20.89 -28.50 -3.90
C SER A 152 -20.25 -28.21 -5.26
N GLU A 153 -19.64 -27.04 -5.42
CA GLU A 153 -18.98 -26.59 -6.65
C GLU A 153 -17.61 -25.98 -6.34
N LYS A 154 -16.65 -26.18 -7.23
CA LYS A 154 -15.29 -25.61 -7.12
C LYS A 154 -15.26 -24.16 -7.60
N PRO A 155 -14.45 -23.32 -6.97
CA PRO A 155 -14.26 -21.95 -7.45
C PRO A 155 -13.45 -21.94 -8.75
N TYR A 156 -13.73 -20.97 -9.63
CA TYR A 156 -12.88 -20.70 -10.78
C TYR A 156 -11.49 -20.18 -10.34
N MET A 157 -11.46 -19.33 -9.31
CA MET A 157 -10.25 -18.68 -8.81
C MET A 157 -10.15 -18.81 -7.28
N LEU A 158 -8.95 -19.09 -6.80
CA LEU A 158 -8.60 -19.13 -5.39
C LEU A 158 -7.52 -18.08 -5.11
N VAL A 159 -7.79 -17.20 -4.17
CA VAL A 159 -6.85 -16.17 -3.73
C VAL A 159 -6.43 -16.44 -2.30
N CYS A 160 -5.13 -16.59 -2.06
CA CYS A 160 -4.53 -16.76 -0.73
C CYS A 160 -3.23 -15.96 -0.64
N ASP A 161 -2.74 -15.76 0.55
CA ASP A 161 -1.43 -15.18 0.77
C ASP A 161 -0.28 -16.11 0.32
N LYS A 162 0.96 -15.68 0.54
CA LYS A 162 2.17 -16.45 0.19
C LYS A 162 2.62 -17.37 1.31
N GLY A 163 1.73 -17.79 2.21
CA GLY A 163 2.06 -18.77 3.26
C GLY A 163 2.57 -20.08 2.67
N SER A 164 3.57 -20.68 3.31
CA SER A 164 4.15 -21.97 2.88
C SER A 164 3.11 -23.10 2.88
N GLU A 165 2.09 -22.99 3.70
CA GLU A 165 0.93 -23.89 3.79
C GLU A 165 0.10 -23.93 2.50
N PHE A 166 0.10 -22.83 1.70
CA PHE A 166 -0.64 -22.70 0.45
C PHE A 166 0.27 -22.77 -0.79
N ILE A 167 1.56 -22.38 -0.65
CA ILE A 167 2.54 -22.40 -1.75
C ILE A 167 3.42 -23.65 -1.66
N ASN A 168 2.81 -24.83 -1.56
CA ASN A 168 3.53 -26.09 -1.61
C ASN A 168 3.13 -26.92 -2.83
N LYS A 169 3.97 -27.88 -3.20
CA LYS A 169 3.77 -28.70 -4.41
C LYS A 169 2.42 -29.43 -4.41
N ASN A 170 1.97 -29.92 -3.26
CA ASN A 170 0.74 -30.71 -3.17
C ASN A 170 -0.51 -29.84 -3.35
N PHE A 171 -0.53 -28.65 -2.72
CA PHE A 171 -1.65 -27.72 -2.84
C PHE A 171 -1.75 -27.13 -4.25
N ILE A 172 -0.62 -26.73 -4.82
CA ILE A 172 -0.54 -26.22 -6.21
C ILE A 172 -0.97 -27.29 -7.21
N LYS A 173 -0.47 -28.54 -7.05
CA LYS A 173 -0.87 -29.68 -7.89
C LYS A 173 -2.38 -29.92 -7.80
N TYR A 174 -2.93 -29.98 -6.60
CA TYR A 174 -4.36 -30.14 -6.41
C TYR A 174 -5.18 -29.05 -7.12
N CYS A 175 -4.82 -27.78 -6.94
CA CYS A 175 -5.50 -26.67 -7.62
C CYS A 175 -5.44 -26.81 -9.15
N LYS A 176 -4.28 -27.20 -9.70
CA LYS A 176 -4.09 -27.43 -11.13
C LYS A 176 -4.98 -28.58 -11.63
N ASP A 177 -4.95 -29.72 -10.95
CA ASP A 177 -5.74 -30.92 -11.32
C ASP A 177 -7.26 -30.65 -11.20
N ALA A 178 -7.64 -29.85 -10.20
CA ALA A 178 -9.01 -29.40 -10.00
C ALA A 178 -9.45 -28.25 -10.94
N LYS A 179 -8.57 -27.74 -11.80
CA LYS A 179 -8.77 -26.58 -12.69
C LYS A 179 -9.11 -25.27 -11.93
N ILE A 180 -8.61 -25.12 -10.73
CA ILE A 180 -8.74 -23.91 -9.91
C ILE A 180 -7.55 -23.00 -10.20
N LYS A 181 -7.81 -21.76 -10.61
CA LYS A 181 -6.76 -20.75 -10.85
C LYS A 181 -6.26 -20.18 -9.52
N LEU A 182 -5.11 -20.67 -9.03
CA LEU A 182 -4.50 -20.15 -7.80
C LEU A 182 -3.81 -18.80 -8.06
N ILE A 183 -4.10 -17.80 -7.22
CA ILE A 183 -3.52 -16.47 -7.28
C ILE A 183 -2.96 -16.10 -5.91
N ASN A 184 -1.67 -15.74 -5.90
CA ASN A 184 -0.97 -15.21 -4.73
C ASN A 184 -0.63 -13.74 -5.00
N PRO A 185 -1.42 -12.79 -4.51
CA PRO A 185 -1.19 -11.37 -4.78
C PRO A 185 0.16 -10.88 -4.22
N LYS A 186 0.80 -9.97 -4.95
CA LYS A 186 2.08 -9.36 -4.49
C LYS A 186 1.89 -8.27 -3.44
N SER A 187 0.70 -7.69 -3.33
CA SER A 187 0.37 -6.64 -2.35
C SER A 187 -0.61 -7.14 -1.29
N ASN A 188 -0.49 -6.62 -0.07
CA ASN A 188 -1.27 -7.03 1.10
C ASN A 188 -2.80 -6.73 1.01
N ASN A 189 -3.27 -6.11 -0.06
CA ASN A 189 -4.64 -5.59 -0.15
C ASN A 189 -5.61 -6.45 -0.98
N HIS A 190 -5.21 -7.64 -1.42
CA HIS A 190 -6.05 -8.46 -2.32
C HIS A 190 -6.95 -9.48 -1.63
N ALA A 191 -6.81 -9.70 -0.31
CA ALA A 191 -7.59 -10.64 0.48
C ALA A 191 -8.57 -9.95 1.46
N ALA A 192 -9.04 -8.76 1.13
CA ALA A 192 -9.84 -7.91 2.03
C ALA A 192 -11.16 -8.54 2.53
N TYR A 193 -11.72 -9.49 1.78
CA TYR A 193 -12.96 -10.17 2.19
C TYR A 193 -12.69 -11.18 3.30
N ILE A 194 -11.66 -12.00 3.15
CA ILE A 194 -11.31 -12.99 4.15
C ILE A 194 -10.76 -12.33 5.43
N GLU A 195 -9.94 -11.29 5.30
CA GLU A 195 -9.45 -10.52 6.45
C GLU A 195 -10.60 -9.93 7.29
N ARG A 196 -11.62 -9.42 6.63
CA ARG A 196 -12.82 -8.90 7.30
C ARG A 196 -13.61 -10.00 7.96
N PHE A 197 -13.75 -11.16 7.30
CA PHE A 197 -14.41 -12.33 7.86
C PHE A 197 -13.64 -12.83 9.08
N ASN A 198 -12.31 -12.97 9.01
CA ASN A 198 -11.48 -13.41 10.13
C ASN A 198 -11.67 -12.53 11.37
N ARG A 199 -11.67 -11.20 11.19
CA ARG A 199 -11.99 -10.28 12.30
C ARG A 199 -13.38 -10.50 12.88
N THR A 200 -14.36 -10.79 12.03
CA THR A 200 -15.74 -11.00 12.47
C THR A 200 -15.89 -12.32 13.23
N ILE A 201 -15.32 -13.41 12.72
CA ILE A 201 -15.43 -14.72 13.39
C ILE A 201 -14.62 -14.74 14.70
N GLN A 202 -13.43 -14.16 14.74
CA GLN A 202 -12.67 -13.99 15.99
C GLN A 202 -13.49 -13.20 17.02
N SER A 203 -14.07 -12.06 16.63
CA SER A 203 -14.92 -11.29 17.54
C SER A 203 -16.12 -12.06 18.05
N LYS A 204 -16.74 -12.91 17.23
CA LYS A 204 -17.84 -13.78 17.67
C LYS A 204 -17.36 -14.85 18.66
N ILE A 205 -16.21 -15.49 18.40
CA ILE A 205 -15.59 -16.47 19.30
C ILE A 205 -15.25 -15.83 20.65
N HIS A 206 -14.55 -14.70 20.66
CA HIS A 206 -14.20 -14.02 21.91
C HIS A 206 -15.42 -13.58 22.73
N LYS A 207 -16.47 -13.08 22.08
CA LYS A 207 -17.73 -12.72 22.75
C LYS A 207 -18.42 -13.96 23.33
N PHE A 208 -18.42 -15.06 22.59
CA PHE A 208 -19.00 -16.34 23.04
C PHE A 208 -18.28 -16.88 24.28
N ILE A 209 -16.94 -16.87 24.27
CA ILE A 209 -16.10 -17.23 25.42
C ILE A 209 -16.40 -16.33 26.61
N THR A 210 -16.46 -15.01 26.41
CA THR A 210 -16.75 -14.05 27.48
C THR A 210 -18.11 -14.27 28.09
N GLU A 211 -19.15 -14.48 27.27
CA GLU A 211 -20.51 -14.70 27.74
C GLU A 211 -20.68 -15.98 28.54
N ARG A 212 -20.02 -17.04 28.08
CA ARG A 212 -20.08 -18.35 28.76
C ARG A 212 -19.11 -18.51 29.92
N GLN A 213 -18.13 -17.64 30.03
CA GLN A 213 -17.01 -17.78 30.99
C GLN A 213 -16.29 -19.12 30.82
N ASP A 214 -16.28 -19.67 29.60
CA ASP A 214 -15.65 -20.92 29.23
C ASP A 214 -14.91 -20.73 27.91
N GLU A 215 -13.65 -21.10 27.87
CA GLU A 215 -12.78 -20.95 26.69
C GLU A 215 -13.05 -21.98 25.60
N ARG A 216 -13.95 -22.99 25.88
CA ARG A 216 -14.30 -24.01 24.91
C ARG A 216 -15.33 -23.50 23.89
N TYR A 217 -14.85 -23.21 22.69
CA TYR A 217 -15.67 -22.74 21.56
C TYR A 217 -15.85 -23.77 20.46
N ILE A 218 -15.00 -24.82 20.41
CA ILE A 218 -14.91 -25.72 19.25
C ILE A 218 -16.24 -26.44 18.96
N ASP A 219 -16.99 -26.82 19.97
CA ASP A 219 -18.27 -27.50 19.84
C ASP A 219 -19.35 -26.60 19.23
N HIS A 220 -19.19 -25.29 19.31
CA HIS A 220 -20.10 -24.27 18.80
C HIS A 220 -19.54 -23.50 17.59
N LEU A 221 -18.36 -23.89 17.07
CA LEU A 221 -17.72 -23.19 15.97
C LEU A 221 -18.64 -23.08 14.74
N GLN A 222 -19.28 -24.17 14.37
CA GLN A 222 -20.18 -24.20 13.21
C GLN A 222 -21.46 -23.38 13.44
N ASP A 223 -21.95 -23.30 14.67
CA ASP A 223 -23.08 -22.41 15.01
C ASP A 223 -22.71 -20.94 14.87
N LEU A 224 -21.48 -20.57 15.27
CA LEU A 224 -20.96 -19.21 15.09
C LEU A 224 -20.81 -18.86 13.60
N VAL A 225 -20.34 -19.80 12.79
CA VAL A 225 -20.25 -19.64 11.32
C VAL A 225 -21.64 -19.52 10.69
N LYS A 226 -22.58 -20.39 11.10
CA LYS A 226 -23.98 -20.34 10.68
C LYS A 226 -24.62 -18.99 11.06
N SER A 227 -24.35 -18.50 12.27
CA SER A 227 -24.78 -17.16 12.70
C SER A 227 -24.24 -16.05 11.78
N TYR A 228 -22.99 -16.15 11.32
CA TYR A 228 -22.44 -15.21 10.33
C TYR A 228 -23.19 -15.33 8.99
N ASN A 229 -23.34 -16.54 8.47
CA ASN A 229 -23.98 -16.80 7.18
C ASN A 229 -25.47 -16.37 7.16
N ASN A 230 -26.14 -16.32 8.30
CA ASN A 230 -27.51 -15.84 8.47
C ASN A 230 -27.61 -14.35 8.87
N THR A 231 -26.48 -13.66 8.99
CA THR A 231 -26.47 -12.22 9.27
C THR A 231 -26.51 -11.42 7.97
N ARG A 232 -27.40 -10.40 7.87
CA ARG A 232 -27.52 -9.56 6.68
C ARG A 232 -26.21 -8.84 6.38
N HIS A 233 -25.68 -9.03 5.20
CA HIS A 233 -24.42 -8.42 4.76
C HIS A 233 -24.67 -7.16 3.93
N ARG A 234 -24.19 -6.00 4.40
CA ARG A 234 -24.43 -4.69 3.79
C ARG A 234 -24.11 -4.62 2.29
N MET A 235 -23.05 -5.33 1.84
CA MET A 235 -22.61 -5.25 0.44
C MET A 235 -23.50 -5.98 -0.55
N ILE A 236 -24.15 -7.05 -0.13
CA ILE A 236 -25.07 -7.84 -0.96
C ILE A 236 -26.53 -7.59 -0.61
N ASN A 237 -26.79 -6.87 0.50
CA ASN A 237 -28.11 -6.46 1.00
C ASN A 237 -29.05 -7.65 1.32
N MET A 238 -28.49 -8.82 1.57
CA MET A 238 -29.15 -10.04 2.01
C MET A 238 -28.19 -10.84 2.89
N THR A 239 -28.63 -11.97 3.47
CA THR A 239 -27.72 -12.86 4.17
C THR A 239 -26.87 -13.65 3.18
N PRO A 240 -25.63 -14.06 3.54
CA PRO A 240 -24.84 -14.99 2.72
C PRO A 240 -25.59 -16.29 2.41
N PHE A 241 -26.38 -16.80 3.35
CA PHE A 241 -27.22 -17.98 3.15
C PHE A 241 -28.30 -17.77 2.07
N GLU A 242 -29.03 -16.65 2.08
CA GLU A 242 -29.95 -16.30 1.01
C GLU A 242 -29.23 -16.13 -0.33
N ALA A 243 -28.08 -15.47 -0.34
CA ALA A 243 -27.26 -15.31 -1.56
C ALA A 243 -26.78 -16.63 -2.14
N GLU A 244 -26.59 -17.64 -1.28
CA GLU A 244 -26.16 -18.99 -1.65
C GLU A 244 -27.31 -19.83 -2.20
N SER A 245 -28.48 -19.76 -1.57
CA SER A 245 -29.61 -20.65 -1.83
C SER A 245 -30.65 -20.11 -2.82
N ASN A 246 -30.76 -18.77 -2.98
CA ASN A 246 -31.77 -18.18 -3.85
C ASN A 246 -31.25 -18.06 -5.30
N PRO A 247 -31.91 -18.67 -6.29
CA PRO A 247 -31.51 -18.56 -7.71
C PRO A 247 -31.53 -17.11 -8.25
N GLU A 248 -32.37 -16.22 -7.71
CA GLU A 248 -32.47 -14.84 -8.17
C GLU A 248 -31.39 -13.91 -7.55
N ALA A 249 -30.70 -14.40 -6.52
CA ALA A 249 -29.71 -13.62 -5.80
C ALA A 249 -28.59 -13.10 -6.70
N GLU A 250 -28.19 -13.89 -7.69
CA GLU A 250 -27.11 -13.52 -8.63
C GLU A 250 -27.49 -12.29 -9.44
N MET A 251 -28.69 -12.25 -10.00
CA MET A 251 -29.18 -11.11 -10.76
C MET A 251 -29.27 -9.86 -9.88
N TYR A 252 -29.83 -10.00 -8.68
CA TYR A 252 -29.96 -8.89 -7.74
C TYR A 252 -28.61 -8.33 -7.30
N ILE A 253 -27.65 -9.19 -6.92
CA ILE A 253 -26.31 -8.78 -6.50
C ILE A 253 -25.58 -8.09 -7.67
N ASN A 254 -25.68 -8.63 -8.89
CA ASN A 254 -25.07 -8.00 -10.06
C ASN A 254 -25.65 -6.61 -10.35
N LYS A 255 -26.95 -6.40 -10.13
CA LYS A 255 -27.57 -5.07 -10.24
C LYS A 255 -27.00 -4.09 -9.19
N LEU A 256 -26.78 -4.54 -7.96
CA LEU A 256 -26.15 -3.73 -6.91
C LEU A 256 -24.68 -3.39 -7.25
N ILE A 257 -23.93 -4.38 -7.79
CA ILE A 257 -22.55 -4.17 -8.24
C ILE A 257 -22.51 -3.14 -9.37
N SER A 258 -23.31 -3.29 -10.40
CA SER A 258 -23.39 -2.37 -11.54
C SER A 258 -23.72 -0.94 -11.10
N LYS A 259 -24.69 -0.77 -10.19
CA LYS A 259 -25.03 0.54 -9.62
C LYS A 259 -23.83 1.18 -8.92
N ARG A 260 -23.07 0.43 -8.13
CA ARG A 260 -21.87 0.92 -7.44
C ARG A 260 -20.74 1.24 -8.41
N GLU A 261 -20.57 0.43 -9.43
CA GLU A 261 -19.55 0.68 -10.48
C GLU A 261 -19.85 1.95 -11.27
N MET A 262 -21.12 2.24 -11.54
CA MET A 262 -21.55 3.51 -12.19
C MET A 262 -21.30 4.73 -11.29
N MET A 263 -21.42 4.56 -9.96
CA MET A 263 -21.14 5.63 -9.00
C MET A 263 -19.65 5.87 -8.74
N GLN A 264 -18.77 4.98 -9.17
CA GLN A 264 -17.32 5.17 -9.04
C GLN A 264 -16.87 6.32 -9.95
N ARG A 265 -16.30 7.37 -9.33
CA ARG A 265 -15.73 8.49 -10.07
C ARG A 265 -14.51 8.03 -10.86
N VAL A 266 -14.45 8.39 -12.13
CA VAL A 266 -13.23 8.27 -12.94
C VAL A 266 -12.21 9.26 -12.40
N ILE A 267 -11.15 8.76 -11.77
CA ILE A 267 -10.05 9.60 -11.30
C ILE A 267 -9.11 9.82 -12.48
N LYS A 268 -9.08 11.05 -13.01
CA LYS A 268 -8.11 11.43 -14.05
C LYS A 268 -6.69 11.42 -13.48
N PRO A 269 -5.68 11.05 -14.28
CA PRO A 269 -4.29 11.18 -13.85
C PRO A 269 -3.99 12.64 -13.46
N SER A 270 -3.45 12.83 -12.28
CA SER A 270 -3.06 14.17 -11.78
C SER A 270 -1.56 14.45 -11.93
N LEU A 271 -0.79 13.43 -12.32
CA LEU A 271 0.64 13.51 -12.57
C LEU A 271 0.93 13.09 -14.00
N LYS A 272 2.08 13.52 -14.53
CA LYS A 272 2.52 13.25 -15.90
C LYS A 272 3.71 12.28 -15.91
N ILE A 273 3.92 11.63 -17.05
CA ILE A 273 5.15 10.84 -17.32
C ILE A 273 6.34 11.81 -17.24
N GLY A 274 7.41 11.36 -16.60
CA GLY A 274 8.63 12.15 -16.37
C GLY A 274 8.63 12.94 -15.06
N GLU A 275 7.48 13.11 -14.38
CA GLU A 275 7.47 13.76 -13.07
C GLU A 275 8.15 12.89 -12.01
N HIS A 276 8.82 13.55 -11.06
CA HIS A 276 9.51 12.90 -9.97
C HIS A 276 8.61 12.77 -8.74
N VAL A 277 8.75 11.63 -8.06
CA VAL A 277 7.90 11.27 -6.91
C VAL A 277 8.71 10.56 -5.84
N ARG A 278 8.23 10.63 -4.60
CA ARG A 278 8.65 9.76 -3.50
C ARG A 278 7.57 8.73 -3.22
N ILE A 279 7.97 7.51 -2.85
CA ILE A 279 7.03 6.47 -2.42
C ILE A 279 6.73 6.70 -0.95
N SER A 280 5.44 6.77 -0.62
CA SER A 280 4.96 6.89 0.76
C SER A 280 5.18 5.59 1.53
N LYS A 281 5.59 5.70 2.79
CA LYS A 281 5.71 4.54 3.69
C LYS A 281 4.36 4.23 4.31
N GLU A 282 3.92 2.98 4.21
CA GLU A 282 2.74 2.53 4.91
C GLU A 282 3.02 2.53 6.43
N LYS A 283 2.13 3.16 7.21
CA LYS A 283 2.21 3.10 8.69
C LYS A 283 1.90 1.68 9.14
N THR A 284 2.87 1.02 9.75
CA THR A 284 2.61 -0.23 10.46
C THR A 284 1.80 0.05 11.74
N LYS A 285 0.94 -0.89 12.16
CA LYS A 285 0.11 -0.76 13.37
C LYS A 285 0.92 -0.48 14.66
N PHE A 286 2.22 -0.75 14.63
CA PHE A 286 3.15 -0.58 15.75
C PHE A 286 4.06 0.65 15.64
N SER A 287 3.99 1.42 14.54
CA SER A 287 4.75 2.66 14.43
C SER A 287 4.14 3.73 15.35
N ARG A 288 4.67 3.85 16.57
CA ARG A 288 4.38 4.95 17.49
C ARG A 288 5.33 6.11 17.17
N GLY A 289 4.80 7.33 17.10
CA GLY A 289 5.58 8.55 16.94
C GLY A 289 5.53 9.19 15.53
N TYR A 290 6.13 10.38 15.45
CA TYR A 290 6.17 11.21 14.25
C TYR A 290 7.38 10.80 13.41
N ASN A 291 7.20 9.89 12.45
CA ASN A 291 8.25 9.43 11.55
C ASN A 291 8.03 9.97 10.13
N LYS A 292 9.12 10.03 9.34
CA LYS A 292 9.06 10.36 7.90
C LYS A 292 8.06 9.44 7.21
N GLN A 293 7.07 10.02 6.52
CA GLN A 293 5.97 9.31 5.86
C GLN A 293 6.34 8.83 4.45
N ALA A 294 7.45 9.29 3.88
CA ALA A 294 7.93 8.89 2.57
C ALA A 294 9.38 8.39 2.61
N GLN A 295 9.78 7.68 1.56
CA GLN A 295 11.18 7.30 1.34
C GLN A 295 11.98 8.53 0.93
N ILE A 296 13.28 8.56 1.27
CA ILE A 296 14.18 9.65 0.86
C ILE A 296 14.45 9.56 -0.64
N GLU A 297 14.54 8.35 -1.17
CA GLU A 297 14.78 8.06 -2.58
C GLU A 297 13.69 8.65 -3.48
N ILE A 298 14.11 9.13 -4.64
CA ILE A 298 13.25 9.77 -5.63
C ILE A 298 13.17 8.86 -6.86
N PHE A 299 11.98 8.73 -7.40
CA PHE A 299 11.65 7.92 -8.55
C PHE A 299 11.05 8.80 -9.63
N LYS A 300 11.12 8.35 -10.88
CA LYS A 300 10.51 9.02 -12.03
C LYS A 300 9.32 8.21 -12.53
N ILE A 301 8.24 8.88 -12.92
CA ILE A 301 7.09 8.23 -13.52
C ILE A 301 7.46 7.80 -14.94
N LYS A 302 7.57 6.49 -15.18
CA LYS A 302 7.87 5.90 -16.48
C LYS A 302 6.62 5.73 -17.33
N LYS A 303 5.54 5.25 -16.72
CA LYS A 303 4.30 4.90 -17.42
C LYS A 303 3.09 5.18 -16.55
N ILE A 304 1.99 5.59 -17.18
CA ILE A 304 0.68 5.72 -16.53
C ILE A 304 -0.28 4.76 -17.23
N SER A 305 -0.89 3.86 -16.46
CA SER A 305 -1.99 3.02 -16.92
C SER A 305 -3.30 3.58 -16.39
N ASN A 306 -4.16 3.99 -17.28
CA ASN A 306 -5.48 4.51 -16.94
C ASN A 306 -6.55 3.59 -17.51
N ASN A 307 -6.88 2.52 -16.79
CA ASN A 307 -8.06 1.72 -17.08
C ASN A 307 -9.28 2.43 -16.51
N LYS A 308 -10.24 2.83 -17.31
CA LYS A 308 -11.49 3.59 -17.03
C LYS A 308 -11.89 3.85 -15.55
N LYS A 309 -11.33 3.11 -14.58
CA LYS A 309 -11.64 3.15 -13.16
C LYS A 309 -10.42 3.34 -12.24
N ILE A 310 -9.19 3.03 -12.72
CA ILE A 310 -7.96 3.05 -11.92
C ILE A 310 -6.86 3.74 -12.70
N THR A 311 -6.20 4.70 -12.06
CA THR A 311 -4.92 5.23 -12.53
C THR A 311 -3.80 4.61 -11.71
N LEU A 312 -2.91 3.87 -12.36
CA LEU A 312 -1.68 3.33 -11.78
C LEU A 312 -0.47 4.01 -12.41
N TYR A 313 0.49 4.35 -11.57
CA TYR A 313 1.76 4.95 -11.93
C TYR A 313 2.86 3.89 -11.80
N TYR A 314 3.60 3.65 -12.87
CA TYR A 314 4.77 2.77 -12.88
C TYR A 314 6.01 3.64 -12.81
N LEU A 315 6.91 3.25 -11.93
CA LEU A 315 8.07 4.07 -11.56
C LEU A 315 9.36 3.41 -12.05
N GLU A 316 10.35 4.24 -12.30
CA GLU A 316 11.76 3.85 -12.46
C GLU A 316 12.62 4.66 -11.49
N ASP A 317 13.75 4.09 -11.08
CA ASP A 317 14.74 4.82 -10.30
C ASP A 317 15.54 5.79 -11.20
N LEU A 318 16.44 6.57 -10.62
CA LEU A 318 17.24 7.56 -11.38
C LEU A 318 18.23 6.92 -12.36
N ASN A 319 18.50 5.61 -12.25
CA ASN A 319 19.31 4.83 -13.21
C ASN A 319 18.46 4.18 -14.31
N GLY A 320 17.11 4.34 -14.27
CA GLY A 320 16.20 3.76 -15.24
C GLY A 320 15.75 2.33 -14.91
N GLU A 321 16.10 1.79 -13.72
CA GLU A 321 15.62 0.48 -13.28
C GLU A 321 14.16 0.57 -12.86
N GLU A 322 13.34 -0.36 -13.36
CA GLU A 322 11.91 -0.38 -13.05
C GLU A 322 11.63 -0.83 -11.61
N VAL A 323 10.79 -0.05 -10.91
CA VAL A 323 10.25 -0.45 -9.62
C VAL A 323 9.11 -1.44 -9.84
N GLN A 324 9.16 -2.58 -9.17
CA GLN A 324 8.12 -3.61 -9.34
C GLN A 324 6.76 -3.16 -8.82
N GLY A 325 5.73 -3.29 -9.69
CA GLY A 325 4.34 -2.98 -9.36
C GLY A 325 3.88 -1.62 -9.84
N GLY A 326 2.57 -1.37 -9.72
CA GLY A 326 1.96 -0.08 -10.02
C GLY A 326 1.50 0.60 -8.73
N PHE A 327 1.66 1.90 -8.66
CA PHE A 327 1.36 2.71 -7.49
C PHE A 327 0.10 3.55 -7.73
N TYR A 328 -0.73 3.67 -6.70
CA TYR A 328 -1.85 4.61 -6.70
C TYR A 328 -1.35 6.04 -6.45
N ARG A 329 -2.15 7.03 -6.85
CA ARG A 329 -1.83 8.46 -6.64
C ARG A 329 -1.55 8.80 -5.17
N SER A 330 -2.21 8.15 -4.25
CA SER A 330 -2.06 8.35 -2.80
C SER A 330 -0.80 7.71 -2.21
N GLU A 331 -0.19 6.77 -2.92
CA GLU A 331 1.05 6.09 -2.50
C GLU A 331 2.31 6.85 -2.94
N ILE A 332 2.15 7.89 -3.75
CA ILE A 332 3.26 8.68 -4.28
C ILE A 332 3.10 10.16 -3.98
N THR A 333 4.19 10.81 -3.59
CA THR A 333 4.26 12.24 -3.34
C THR A 333 5.11 12.91 -4.41
N PRO A 334 4.55 13.83 -5.23
CA PRO A 334 5.34 14.53 -6.24
C PRO A 334 6.37 15.44 -5.58
N VAL A 335 7.55 15.47 -6.17
CA VAL A 335 8.70 16.27 -5.73
C VAL A 335 9.27 17.04 -6.92
N ASN A 336 9.71 18.26 -6.67
CA ASN A 336 10.56 19.00 -7.59
C ASN A 336 12.00 18.82 -7.12
N ILE A 337 12.85 18.26 -7.97
CA ILE A 337 14.25 18.04 -7.64
C ILE A 337 15.01 19.32 -8.02
N GLU A 338 15.48 20.04 -7.03
CA GLU A 338 16.40 21.16 -7.24
C GLU A 338 17.79 20.78 -6.73
N ILE A 339 17.87 19.96 -5.66
CA ILE A 339 19.11 19.70 -4.94
C ILE A 339 19.12 18.24 -4.44
N PHE A 340 20.22 17.51 -4.66
CA PHE A 340 20.50 16.22 -4.02
C PHE A 340 21.46 16.40 -2.86
N LYS A 341 21.16 15.79 -1.71
CA LYS A 341 22.02 15.84 -0.53
C LYS A 341 23.07 14.74 -0.57
N ILE A 342 24.31 15.12 -0.28
CA ILE A 342 25.41 14.16 -0.16
C ILE A 342 25.47 13.65 1.29
N GLU A 343 25.47 12.31 1.45
CA GLU A 343 25.62 11.66 2.76
C GLU A 343 27.09 11.76 3.21
N LYS A 344 28.03 11.43 2.31
CA LYS A 344 29.48 11.51 2.54
C LYS A 344 30.28 11.47 1.26
N ILE A 345 31.49 12.04 1.31
CA ILE A 345 32.51 11.88 0.28
C ILE A 345 33.29 10.59 0.58
N LEU A 346 33.31 9.64 -0.37
CA LEU A 346 33.94 8.33 -0.21
C LEU A 346 35.40 8.36 -0.61
N ARG A 347 35.73 9.02 -1.74
CA ARG A 347 37.09 9.08 -2.31
C ARG A 347 37.33 10.39 -3.02
N ARG A 348 38.59 10.78 -3.17
CA ARG A 348 39.03 11.94 -3.97
C ARG A 348 40.06 11.47 -4.98
N LYS A 349 40.06 12.06 -6.18
CA LYS A 349 41.09 11.86 -7.21
C LYS A 349 41.26 13.11 -8.06
N LYS A 350 42.39 13.25 -8.70
CA LYS A 350 42.62 14.26 -9.74
C LYS A 350 42.49 13.58 -11.11
N SER A 351 41.66 14.11 -11.98
CA SER A 351 41.39 13.59 -13.33
C SER A 351 41.31 14.75 -14.31
N ASN A 352 42.04 14.67 -15.40
CA ASN A 352 42.04 15.71 -16.45
C ASN A 352 42.24 17.16 -15.91
N GLY A 353 43.13 17.31 -14.91
CA GLY A 353 43.40 18.61 -14.30
C GLY A 353 42.38 19.11 -13.29
N LYS A 354 41.24 18.38 -13.09
CA LYS A 354 40.16 18.69 -12.17
C LYS A 354 40.19 17.80 -10.95
N ASN A 355 39.87 18.36 -9.79
CA ASN A 355 39.65 17.58 -8.58
C ASN A 355 38.25 16.95 -8.65
N MET A 356 38.20 15.63 -8.45
CA MET A 356 36.97 14.83 -8.47
C MET A 356 36.74 14.18 -7.11
N VAL A 357 35.48 14.15 -6.67
CA VAL A 357 35.04 13.46 -5.45
C VAL A 357 34.03 12.39 -5.78
N LEU A 358 34.18 11.19 -5.18
CA LEU A 358 33.17 10.15 -5.24
C LEU A 358 32.21 10.38 -4.09
N VAL A 359 30.98 10.69 -4.42
CA VAL A 359 29.94 11.01 -3.44
C VAL A 359 28.96 9.85 -3.26
N LYS A 360 28.53 9.66 -2.02
CA LYS A 360 27.38 8.85 -1.67
C LYS A 360 26.20 9.78 -1.39
N TRP A 361 25.14 9.55 -2.12
CA TRP A 361 23.92 10.33 -2.00
C TRP A 361 23.08 9.92 -0.79
N LEU A 362 22.58 10.90 -0.03
CA LEU A 362 21.78 10.65 1.16
C LEU A 362 20.48 9.90 0.81
N GLY A 363 20.34 8.68 1.38
CA GLY A 363 19.16 7.84 1.19
C GLY A 363 19.18 6.96 -0.05
N TYR A 364 20.28 6.95 -0.80
CA TYR A 364 20.48 6.09 -1.96
C TYR A 364 21.47 4.97 -1.67
N GLY A 365 21.31 3.82 -2.34
CA GLY A 365 22.23 2.69 -2.24
C GLY A 365 23.57 2.97 -2.93
N ASP A 366 24.58 2.13 -2.67
CA ASP A 366 25.94 2.33 -3.20
C ASP A 366 26.03 2.28 -4.74
N LYS A 367 25.06 1.67 -5.42
CA LYS A 367 24.95 1.66 -6.89
C LYS A 367 24.76 3.05 -7.51
N PHE A 368 24.35 4.04 -6.72
CA PHE A 368 24.17 5.44 -7.13
C PHE A 368 25.38 6.31 -6.83
N ASN A 369 26.47 5.76 -6.24
CA ASN A 369 27.69 6.52 -5.99
C ASN A 369 28.27 7.05 -7.29
N GLN A 370 28.60 8.35 -7.34
CA GLN A 370 29.00 9.04 -8.56
C GLN A 370 30.23 9.91 -8.32
N TRP A 371 31.11 9.97 -9.35
CA TRP A 371 32.19 10.95 -9.38
C TRP A 371 31.68 12.29 -9.88
N VAL A 372 31.89 13.35 -9.10
CA VAL A 372 31.52 14.73 -9.39
C VAL A 372 32.71 15.65 -9.23
N GLU A 373 32.74 16.79 -9.89
CA GLU A 373 33.81 17.78 -9.70
C GLU A 373 33.72 18.40 -8.29
N GLU A 374 34.85 18.57 -7.62
CA GLU A 374 34.89 19.13 -6.26
C GLU A 374 34.45 20.59 -6.23
N SER A 375 34.64 21.31 -7.35
CA SER A 375 34.13 22.67 -7.56
C SER A 375 32.60 22.77 -7.59
N ASP A 376 31.92 21.66 -7.93
CA ASP A 376 30.47 21.60 -7.99
C ASP A 376 29.86 21.25 -6.61
N VAL A 377 30.74 21.03 -5.61
CA VAL A 377 30.38 20.69 -4.24
C VAL A 377 30.56 21.96 -3.41
N GLU A 378 29.51 22.77 -3.30
CA GLU A 378 29.56 23.97 -2.47
C GLU A 378 29.37 23.63 -0.98
N ASP A 379 30.20 24.27 -0.16
CA ASP A 379 30.17 24.20 1.29
C ASP A 379 29.17 25.25 1.80
N LEU A 380 28.00 24.87 2.25
CA LEU A 380 26.99 25.80 2.80
C LEU A 380 27.30 26.26 4.24
N SER A 381 28.55 26.19 4.66
CA SER A 381 28.99 26.67 5.96
C SER A 381 29.58 28.09 5.87
N SER A 382 28.85 29.04 5.28
CA SER A 382 29.16 30.48 5.39
C SER A 382 27.89 31.25 5.73
#